data_b207ab6f79d8355bd317c0715b4106c0
#
_entry.id   b207ab6f79d8355bd317c0715b4106c0
#
_cell.length_a   1.000
_cell.length_b   1.000
_cell.length_c   1.000
_cell.angle_alpha   90.00
_cell.angle_beta   90.00
_cell.angle_gamma   90.00
#
_symmetry.space_group_name_H-M   'P 1'
#
loop_
_entity.id
_entity.type
_entity.pdbx_description
1 polymer ?
#
loop_
_entity_poly.entity_id
_entity_poly.type
_entity_poly.pdbx_seq_one_letter_code
_entity_poly.pdbx_strand_id
1 'polypeptide(L)'
;VEPDGDILEEETKDEELKPKSKLKPKKNDDDEDDEEEEEIEEDDSNYDNIAIVDESDELDASTYEYMIPLEDRITSQYMSNYEFVKLIGIRATQISQGSRVFCKVDNLTDPLKIAERELYDNKCPLSIKRYIKSGVYELWTAQELIKRRFI
;
A
#
# COMPACT_ATOMS: atom_id res chain seq x y z
N VAL A 1 23.90 8.97 -66.34
CA VAL A 1 23.03 8.19 -67.26
C VAL A 1 21.82 7.76 -66.47
N GLU A 2 20.77 8.54 -66.55
CA GLU A 2 19.37 8.10 -66.30
C GLU A 2 18.93 7.25 -67.48
N PRO A 3 17.85 6.46 -67.46
CA PRO A 3 16.49 7.00 -67.40
C PRO A 3 15.45 6.14 -66.61
N ASP A 4 14.40 6.80 -66.10
CA ASP A 4 13.03 6.90 -66.61
C ASP A 4 12.12 5.67 -66.51
N GLY A 5 10.92 5.97 -66.03
CA GLY A 5 9.66 5.30 -66.30
C GLY A 5 9.16 4.47 -65.15
N ASP A 6 7.93 4.46 -64.67
CA ASP A 6 6.70 5.02 -65.25
C ASP A 6 5.64 5.11 -64.12
N ILE A 7 4.82 6.12 -64.28
CA ILE A 7 3.59 6.41 -63.57
C ILE A 7 2.52 5.40 -64.06
N LEU A 8 1.77 4.80 -63.15
CA LEU A 8 0.41 4.33 -63.45
C LEU A 8 -0.51 4.72 -62.29
N GLU A 9 -1.26 5.77 -62.57
CA GLU A 9 -2.54 6.11 -61.97
C GLU A 9 -3.56 5.03 -62.35
N GLU A 10 -4.35 4.55 -61.43
CA GLU A 10 -5.68 4.05 -61.72
C GLU A 10 -6.69 4.52 -60.71
N GLU A 11 -7.62 5.24 -61.28
CA GLU A 11 -8.77 5.89 -60.68
C GLU A 11 -9.89 4.92 -60.29
N THR A 12 -10.62 5.39 -59.25
CA THR A 12 -12.09 5.38 -59.12
C THR A 12 -12.84 4.08 -58.91
N LYS A 13 -13.60 4.02 -57.85
CA LYS A 13 -15.07 4.08 -57.93
C LYS A 13 -15.73 4.27 -56.58
N ASP A 14 -16.44 5.41 -56.50
CA ASP A 14 -17.54 5.66 -55.59
C ASP A 14 -18.63 4.57 -55.72
N GLU A 15 -19.08 4.08 -54.61
CA GLU A 15 -20.43 3.52 -54.51
C GLU A 15 -21.12 3.94 -53.21
N GLU A 16 -21.92 4.94 -53.39
CA GLU A 16 -22.93 5.47 -52.51
C GLU A 16 -24.07 4.45 -52.37
N LEU A 17 -24.35 3.98 -51.15
CA LEU A 17 -25.63 3.35 -50.86
C LEU A 17 -26.14 3.79 -49.48
N LYS A 18 -27.03 4.76 -49.50
CA LYS A 18 -27.99 5.10 -48.44
C LYS A 18 -29.24 4.20 -48.51
N PRO A 19 -30.16 4.39 -47.57
CA PRO A 19 -30.37 3.79 -46.27
C PRO A 19 -31.69 3.03 -46.18
N LYS A 20 -31.92 2.31 -45.11
CA LYS A 20 -33.23 1.96 -44.48
C LYS A 20 -32.99 0.76 -43.55
N SER A 21 -33.29 0.86 -42.26
CA SER A 21 -34.64 0.75 -41.73
C SER A 21 -34.66 1.01 -40.21
N LYS A 22 -35.73 1.66 -39.84
CA LYS A 22 -36.20 1.91 -38.45
C LYS A 22 -36.36 0.59 -37.71
N LEU A 23 -35.68 0.44 -36.56
CA LEU A 23 -36.06 -0.51 -35.52
C LEU A 23 -36.27 0.24 -34.23
N LYS A 24 -37.46 0.03 -33.66
CA LYS A 24 -38.03 0.63 -32.45
C LYS A 24 -37.17 0.30 -31.23
N PRO A 25 -37.12 1.15 -30.20
CA PRO A 25 -36.47 0.82 -28.95
C PRO A 25 -37.25 -0.27 -28.22
N LYS A 26 -36.59 -1.38 -28.00
CA LYS A 26 -37.01 -2.36 -27.00
C LYS A 26 -36.63 -1.79 -25.63
N LYS A 27 -37.63 -1.79 -24.76
CA LYS A 27 -37.47 -1.61 -23.31
C LYS A 27 -36.36 -2.54 -22.84
N ASN A 28 -35.35 -1.95 -22.23
CA ASN A 28 -34.43 -2.69 -21.40
C ASN A 28 -35.14 -2.93 -20.08
N ASP A 29 -35.26 -4.19 -19.77
CA ASP A 29 -35.51 -4.68 -18.43
C ASP A 29 -34.37 -4.21 -17.54
N ASP A 30 -34.73 -3.68 -16.39
CA ASP A 30 -33.85 -3.35 -15.30
C ASP A 30 -33.16 -4.65 -14.85
N ASP A 31 -31.91 -4.86 -15.27
CA ASP A 31 -31.00 -5.73 -14.54
C ASP A 31 -30.56 -4.94 -13.30
N GLU A 32 -31.29 -5.14 -12.21
CA GLU A 32 -30.81 -4.83 -10.87
C GLU A 32 -29.59 -5.73 -10.66
N ASP A 33 -28.38 -5.20 -10.89
CA ASP A 33 -27.16 -5.74 -10.33
C ASP A 33 -27.27 -5.56 -8.81
N ASP A 34 -27.78 -6.59 -8.14
CA ASP A 34 -27.57 -6.82 -6.72
C ASP A 34 -26.07 -7.03 -6.55
N GLU A 35 -25.33 -5.94 -6.39
CA GLU A 35 -24.02 -5.97 -5.76
C GLU A 35 -24.26 -6.43 -4.31
N GLU A 36 -24.19 -7.75 -4.10
CA GLU A 36 -24.01 -8.31 -2.77
C GLU A 36 -22.65 -7.75 -2.27
N GLU A 37 -22.72 -6.62 -1.54
CA GLU A 37 -21.64 -6.21 -0.67
C GLU A 37 -21.49 -7.33 0.35
N GLU A 38 -20.54 -8.26 0.08
CA GLU A 38 -20.03 -9.14 1.10
C GLU A 38 -19.44 -8.23 2.18
N GLU A 39 -20.22 -7.98 3.23
CA GLU A 39 -19.69 -7.46 4.49
C GLU A 39 -18.63 -8.47 4.94
N ILE A 40 -17.37 -8.17 4.59
CA ILE A 40 -16.22 -8.81 5.20
C ILE A 40 -16.29 -8.38 6.67
N GLU A 41 -16.84 -9.24 7.51
CA GLU A 41 -16.69 -9.12 8.95
C GLU A 41 -15.17 -9.20 9.22
N GLU A 42 -14.52 -8.04 9.19
CA GLU A 42 -13.16 -7.93 9.65
C GLU A 42 -13.18 -8.33 11.12
N ASP A 43 -12.57 -9.46 11.42
CA ASP A 43 -12.29 -9.89 12.80
C ASP A 43 -11.34 -8.88 13.42
N ASP A 44 -11.92 -7.81 13.94
CA ASP A 44 -11.24 -6.63 14.52
C ASP A 44 -10.52 -6.98 15.85
N SER A 45 -10.61 -8.24 16.28
CA SER A 45 -10.09 -8.69 17.58
C SER A 45 -8.56 -8.82 17.65
N ASN A 46 -7.86 -8.79 16.51
CA ASN A 46 -6.40 -9.01 16.46
C ASN A 46 -5.58 -7.75 16.21
N TYR A 47 -6.22 -6.61 15.89
CA TYR A 47 -5.52 -5.36 15.55
C TYR A 47 -5.14 -4.52 16.78
N ASP A 48 -5.80 -4.72 17.91
CA ASP A 48 -5.56 -3.97 19.15
C ASP A 48 -4.28 -4.40 19.89
N ASN A 49 -3.67 -5.51 19.46
CA ASN A 49 -2.48 -6.06 20.12
C ASN A 49 -1.15 -5.49 19.62
N ILE A 50 -1.18 -4.45 18.78
CA ILE A 50 0.02 -3.85 18.21
C ILE A 50 -0.01 -2.33 18.35
N ALA A 51 1.00 -1.77 19.02
CA ALA A 51 1.27 -0.34 19.06
C ALA A 51 2.58 -0.01 18.33
N ILE A 52 2.59 1.11 17.63
CA ILE A 52 3.82 1.67 17.04
C ILE A 52 4.31 2.76 17.97
N VAL A 53 5.59 2.72 18.31
CA VAL A 53 6.26 3.69 19.19
C VAL A 53 7.43 4.32 18.46
N ASP A 54 7.61 5.61 18.71
CA ASP A 54 8.81 6.35 18.29
C ASP A 54 9.89 6.22 19.37
N GLU A 55 11.17 6.36 18.98
CA GLU A 55 12.28 6.40 19.95
C GLU A 55 12.18 7.58 20.92
N SER A 56 11.41 8.62 20.55
CA SER A 56 11.15 9.80 21.38
C SER A 56 9.98 9.62 22.35
N ASP A 57 9.15 8.61 22.17
CA ASP A 57 8.03 8.34 23.08
C ASP A 57 8.59 7.81 24.40
N GLU A 58 8.57 8.64 25.43
CA GLU A 58 8.85 8.21 26.79
C GLU A 58 7.84 7.13 27.16
N LEU A 59 8.35 5.92 27.42
CA LEU A 59 7.52 4.82 27.92
C LEU A 59 6.86 5.31 29.20
N ASP A 60 5.54 5.55 29.13
CA ASP A 60 4.77 6.06 30.24
C ASP A 60 4.88 5.07 31.43
N ALA A 61 5.66 5.46 32.42
CA ALA A 61 5.93 4.64 33.61
C ALA A 61 4.69 4.44 34.49
N SER A 62 3.55 5.02 34.11
CA SER A 62 2.30 4.92 34.87
C SER A 62 1.56 3.60 34.65
N THR A 63 1.87 2.90 33.54
CA THR A 63 1.28 1.60 33.23
C THR A 63 2.27 0.52 33.61
N TYR A 64 1.90 -0.42 34.47
CA TYR A 64 2.71 -1.59 34.84
C TYR A 64 2.81 -2.55 33.66
N GLU A 65 3.59 -2.18 32.63
CA GLU A 65 3.86 -2.99 31.45
C GLU A 65 5.20 -3.70 31.61
N TYR A 66 5.23 -4.99 31.32
CA TYR A 66 6.45 -5.80 31.36
C TYR A 66 6.94 -6.07 29.94
N MET A 67 8.13 -5.58 29.64
CA MET A 67 8.81 -5.86 28.38
C MET A 67 9.55 -7.19 28.44
N ILE A 68 9.24 -8.10 27.53
CA ILE A 68 9.94 -9.38 27.42
C ILE A 68 11.37 -9.13 26.92
N PRO A 69 12.39 -9.68 27.62
CA PRO A 69 13.78 -9.59 27.16
C PRO A 69 13.97 -10.18 25.75
N LEU A 70 15.01 -9.72 25.06
CA LEU A 70 15.34 -10.13 23.69
C LEU A 70 15.45 -11.67 23.53
N GLU A 71 16.00 -12.33 24.55
CA GLU A 71 16.27 -13.77 24.56
C GLU A 71 15.00 -14.61 24.71
N ASP A 72 13.98 -14.04 25.33
CA ASP A 72 12.72 -14.72 25.67
C ASP A 72 11.58 -14.41 24.69
N ARG A 73 11.84 -13.67 23.61
CA ARG A 73 10.84 -13.33 22.61
C ARG A 73 10.30 -14.58 21.93
N ILE A 74 8.97 -14.67 21.82
CA ILE A 74 8.24 -15.80 21.27
C ILE A 74 7.58 -15.49 19.90
N THR A 75 7.39 -14.19 19.58
CA THR A 75 6.74 -13.82 18.32
C THR A 75 7.68 -13.94 17.13
N SER A 76 7.09 -14.06 15.95
CA SER A 76 7.84 -14.22 14.70
C SER A 76 8.70 -13.01 14.38
N GLN A 77 9.90 -13.24 13.89
CA GLN A 77 10.78 -12.18 13.38
C GLN A 77 10.28 -11.56 12.06
N TYR A 78 9.26 -12.13 11.44
CA TYR A 78 8.70 -11.59 10.20
C TYR A 78 7.67 -10.50 10.51
N MET A 79 7.80 -9.38 9.78
CA MET A 79 6.80 -8.32 9.81
C MET A 79 5.52 -8.77 9.11
N SER A 80 4.35 -8.57 9.73
CA SER A 80 3.07 -8.82 9.10
C SER A 80 2.70 -7.70 8.12
N ASN A 81 1.73 -7.96 7.22
CA ASN A 81 1.23 -6.94 6.29
C ASN A 81 0.64 -5.74 7.03
N TYR A 82 -0.11 -6.03 8.09
CA TYR A 82 -0.73 -4.99 8.90
C TYR A 82 0.32 -4.10 9.59
N GLU A 83 1.34 -4.69 10.20
CA GLU A 83 2.44 -3.95 10.81
C GLU A 83 3.17 -3.08 9.79
N PHE A 84 3.42 -3.62 8.60
CA PHE A 84 4.07 -2.91 7.51
C PHE A 84 3.29 -1.67 7.09
N VAL A 85 1.98 -1.82 6.83
CA VAL A 85 1.13 -0.71 6.40
C VAL A 85 0.97 0.33 7.50
N LYS A 86 0.74 -0.11 8.74
CA LYS A 86 0.59 0.77 9.91
C LYS A 86 1.86 1.59 10.14
N LEU A 87 3.03 0.95 10.05
CA LEU A 87 4.33 1.59 10.22
C LEU A 87 4.60 2.66 9.15
N ILE A 88 4.35 2.33 7.87
CA ILE A 88 4.50 3.28 6.76
C ILE A 88 3.52 4.44 6.92
N GLY A 89 2.27 4.19 7.30
CA GLY A 89 1.27 5.23 7.48
C GLY A 89 1.67 6.25 8.57
N ILE A 90 2.10 5.76 9.73
CA ILE A 90 2.56 6.63 10.83
C ILE A 90 3.81 7.40 10.40
N ARG A 91 4.79 6.72 9.80
CA ARG A 91 6.02 7.37 9.34
C ARG A 91 5.76 8.43 8.27
N ALA A 92 4.91 8.16 7.30
CA ALA A 92 4.52 9.12 6.28
C ALA A 92 3.84 10.36 6.88
N THR A 93 3.01 10.18 7.90
CA THR A 93 2.40 11.30 8.63
C THR A 93 3.47 12.15 9.32
N GLN A 94 4.44 11.54 10.00
CA GLN A 94 5.57 12.27 10.61
C GLN A 94 6.37 13.05 9.57
N ILE A 95 6.68 12.43 8.41
CA ILE A 95 7.41 13.09 7.32
C ILE A 95 6.60 14.28 6.77
N SER A 96 5.29 14.14 6.59
CA SER A 96 4.40 15.22 6.16
C SER A 96 4.36 16.38 7.14
N GLN A 97 4.55 16.09 8.43
CA GLN A 97 4.63 17.10 9.50
C GLN A 97 6.03 17.73 9.63
N GLY A 98 6.98 17.35 8.75
CA GLY A 98 8.31 17.93 8.71
C GLY A 98 9.36 17.17 9.52
N SER A 99 9.11 15.94 9.92
CA SER A 99 10.13 15.11 10.57
C SER A 99 11.31 14.83 9.64
N ARG A 100 12.48 14.68 10.25
CA ARG A 100 13.71 14.40 9.51
C ARG A 100 13.62 13.08 8.76
N VAL A 101 14.05 13.08 7.49
CA VAL A 101 14.14 11.87 6.66
C VAL A 101 15.56 11.26 6.78
N PHE A 102 15.63 9.95 6.92
CA PHE A 102 16.89 9.21 7.13
C PHE A 102 17.40 8.47 5.88
N CYS A 103 16.61 8.42 4.81
CA CYS A 103 17.02 7.86 3.53
C CYS A 103 17.37 8.94 2.50
N LYS A 104 17.96 8.53 1.38
CA LYS A 104 18.15 9.41 0.22
C LYS A 104 16.82 9.57 -0.52
N VAL A 105 16.33 10.80 -0.57
CA VAL A 105 15.00 11.09 -1.13
C VAL A 105 15.06 11.10 -2.66
N ASP A 106 16.23 11.42 -3.26
CA ASP A 106 16.39 11.58 -4.70
C ASP A 106 15.28 12.50 -5.28
N ASN A 107 14.39 11.93 -6.12
CA ASN A 107 13.25 12.65 -6.70
C ASN A 107 11.91 12.27 -6.06
N LEU A 108 11.91 11.61 -4.89
CA LEU A 108 10.69 11.21 -4.19
C LEU A 108 10.10 12.41 -3.46
N THR A 109 8.88 12.80 -3.81
CA THR A 109 8.12 13.86 -3.13
C THR A 109 6.97 13.32 -2.28
N ASP A 110 6.57 12.07 -2.52
CA ASP A 110 5.46 11.43 -1.84
C ASP A 110 5.94 10.88 -0.48
N PRO A 111 5.37 11.34 0.65
CA PRO A 111 5.77 10.88 1.99
C PRO A 111 5.62 9.37 2.20
N LEU A 112 4.62 8.74 1.57
CA LEU A 112 4.42 7.29 1.66
C LEU A 112 5.58 6.53 1.02
N LYS A 113 6.03 6.97 -0.16
CA LYS A 113 7.17 6.35 -0.86
C LYS A 113 8.49 6.58 -0.13
N ILE A 114 8.63 7.73 0.52
CA ILE A 114 9.81 8.04 1.35
C ILE A 114 9.83 7.12 2.57
N ALA A 115 8.70 6.98 3.28
CA ALA A 115 8.57 6.10 4.44
C ALA A 115 8.85 4.63 4.07
N GLU A 116 8.30 4.18 2.95
CA GLU A 116 8.56 2.84 2.42
C GLU A 116 10.06 2.62 2.13
N ARG A 117 10.71 3.62 1.52
CA ARG A 117 12.15 3.58 1.25
C ARG A 117 12.97 3.51 2.54
N GLU A 118 12.64 4.32 3.55
CA GLU A 118 13.30 4.27 4.86
C GLU A 118 13.16 2.88 5.49
N LEU A 119 12.00 2.27 5.37
CA LEU A 119 11.74 0.95 5.93
C LEU A 119 12.58 -0.14 5.23
N TYR A 120 12.67 -0.12 3.90
CA TYR A 120 13.51 -1.07 3.16
C TYR A 120 15.01 -0.83 3.34
N ASP A 121 15.43 0.42 3.51
CA ASP A 121 16.82 0.79 3.80
C ASP A 121 17.22 0.51 5.26
N ASN A 122 16.32 -0.05 6.10
CA ASN A 122 16.52 -0.29 7.54
C ASN A 122 16.90 0.99 8.31
N LYS A 123 16.28 2.11 7.97
CA LYS A 123 16.52 3.43 8.59
C LYS A 123 15.27 4.03 9.24
N CYS A 124 14.18 3.28 9.26
CA CYS A 124 12.97 3.72 9.93
C CYS A 124 13.19 3.76 11.44
N PRO A 125 12.92 4.91 12.11
CA PRO A 125 13.17 5.09 13.54
C PRO A 125 12.06 4.53 14.43
N LEU A 126 11.06 3.86 13.86
CA LEU A 126 9.92 3.37 14.59
C LEU A 126 10.14 1.95 15.10
N SER A 127 9.49 1.62 16.20
CA SER A 127 9.45 0.30 16.81
C SER A 127 8.02 -0.20 16.97
N ILE A 128 7.85 -1.50 17.04
CA ILE A 128 6.57 -2.17 17.16
C ILE A 128 6.49 -2.83 18.53
N LYS A 129 5.48 -2.48 19.31
CA LYS A 129 5.09 -3.19 20.53
C LYS A 129 4.08 -4.27 20.15
N ARG A 130 4.40 -5.52 20.39
CA ARG A 130 3.48 -6.65 20.24
C ARG A 130 3.03 -7.12 21.61
N TYR A 131 1.79 -6.92 21.94
CA TYR A 131 1.21 -7.38 23.19
C TYR A 131 0.91 -8.87 23.12
N ILE A 132 1.51 -9.64 24.02
CA ILE A 132 1.28 -11.08 24.16
C ILE A 132 0.06 -11.33 25.04
N LYS A 133 -0.07 -10.54 26.09
CA LYS A 133 -1.20 -10.49 27.00
C LYS A 133 -1.26 -9.14 27.70
N SER A 134 -2.32 -8.88 28.44
CA SER A 134 -2.47 -7.61 29.16
C SER A 134 -1.23 -7.27 29.99
N GLY A 135 -0.63 -6.12 29.70
CA GLY A 135 0.54 -5.61 30.40
C GLY A 135 1.88 -6.30 30.06
N VAL A 136 1.92 -7.24 29.10
CA VAL A 136 3.16 -7.92 28.69
C VAL A 136 3.35 -7.77 27.19
N TYR A 137 4.48 -7.22 26.78
CA TYR A 137 4.77 -6.96 25.37
C TYR A 137 6.20 -7.30 24.96
N GLU A 138 6.38 -7.51 23.68
CA GLU A 138 7.68 -7.56 23.01
C GLU A 138 7.89 -6.28 22.20
N LEU A 139 9.09 -5.70 22.32
CA LEU A 139 9.47 -4.53 21.54
C LEU A 139 10.38 -4.97 20.38
N TRP A 140 9.94 -4.69 19.16
CA TRP A 140 10.67 -4.99 17.94
C TRP A 140 10.99 -3.71 17.17
N THR A 141 12.25 -3.43 16.92
CA THR A 141 12.62 -2.31 16.04
C THR A 141 12.29 -2.64 14.59
N ALA A 142 11.93 -1.63 13.80
CA ALA A 142 11.66 -1.83 12.38
C ALA A 142 12.88 -2.41 11.62
N GLN A 143 14.09 -2.24 12.19
CA GLN A 143 15.33 -2.74 11.60
C GLN A 143 15.55 -4.23 11.84
N GLU A 144 15.11 -4.75 12.99
CA GLU A 144 15.25 -6.17 13.36
C GLU A 144 14.28 -7.07 12.59
N LEU A 145 13.13 -6.51 12.19
CA LEU A 145 12.08 -7.27 11.52
C LEU A 145 12.39 -7.56 10.07
N ILE A 146 12.15 -8.80 9.66
CA ILE A 146 12.30 -9.25 8.28
C ILE A 146 11.07 -8.83 7.48
N LYS A 147 11.29 -7.96 6.48
CA LYS A 147 10.25 -7.44 5.61
C LYS A 147 10.08 -8.39 4.42
N ARG A 148 8.86 -8.84 4.18
CA ARG A 148 8.53 -9.52 2.93
C ARG A 148 8.26 -8.44 1.88
N ARG A 149 8.84 -8.59 0.68
CA ARG A 149 8.41 -7.78 -0.44
C ARG A 149 7.02 -8.27 -0.86
N PHE A 150 6.03 -7.43 -0.63
CA PHE A 150 4.70 -7.65 -1.18
C PHE A 150 4.75 -7.16 -2.63
N ILE A 151 4.72 -8.11 -3.56
CA ILE A 151 4.71 -7.85 -5.01
C ILE A 151 3.25 -7.68 -5.41
#